data_7d178f1471144397b9fc862d03e9d6d8
#
_entry.id   7d178f1471144397b9fc862d03e9d6d8
#
_cell.length_a   1.000
_cell.length_b   1.000
_cell.length_c   1.000
_cell.angle_alpha   90.00
_cell.angle_beta   90.00
_cell.angle_gamma   90.00
#
_symmetry.space_group_name_H-M   'P 1'
#
loop_
_entity.id
_entity.type
_entity.pdbx_description
1 polymer ?
#
loop_
_entity_poly.entity_id
_entity_poly.type
_entity_poly.pdbx_seq_one_letter_code
_entity_poly.pdbx_strand_id
1 'polypeptide(L)'
;MKSGIYLGKNSIEIRETDIPTVGDNDVLIKNIYSSICGTDVAVYNHGPNTGHKIDVDGEFGHETVSKVVRIGKNVKDFFVGERVYPYPRFVKKDTRRAGTIGGFS
;
A
#
# COMPACT_ATOMS: atom_id res chain seq x y z
N MET A 1 -1.43 13.91 -0.53
CA MET A 1 -1.94 13.06 0.56
C MET A 1 -0.82 12.74 1.54
N LYS A 2 -1.17 12.39 2.76
CA LYS A 2 -0.17 11.98 3.75
C LYS A 2 0.11 10.50 3.65
N SER A 3 1.39 10.13 3.66
CA SER A 3 1.84 8.74 3.59
C SER A 3 2.86 8.44 4.67
N GLY A 4 2.78 7.26 5.27
CA GLY A 4 3.81 6.72 6.14
C GLY A 4 4.95 6.14 5.30
N ILE A 5 6.13 6.68 5.46
CA ILE A 5 7.32 6.27 4.73
C ILE A 5 8.31 5.58 5.68
N TYR A 6 8.74 4.39 5.31
CA TYR A 6 9.71 3.63 6.07
C TYR A 6 11.12 4.10 5.75
N LEU A 7 11.85 4.57 6.76
CA LEU A 7 13.21 5.09 6.60
C LEU A 7 14.30 4.13 7.10
N GLY A 8 13.91 2.96 7.57
CA GLY A 8 14.82 1.98 8.15
C GLY A 8 14.43 1.63 9.58
N LYS A 9 15.27 0.85 10.24
CA LYS A 9 15.05 0.39 11.61
C LYS A 9 14.70 1.55 12.55
N ASN A 10 13.59 1.40 13.26
CA ASN A 10 13.05 2.37 14.22
C ASN A 10 12.71 3.76 13.63
N SER A 11 12.54 3.86 12.32
CA SER A 11 12.31 5.16 11.68
C SER A 11 11.19 5.12 10.64
N ILE A 12 10.13 5.89 10.91
CA ILE A 12 9.01 6.12 9.99
C ILE A 12 8.74 7.62 9.98
N GLU A 13 8.48 8.16 8.80
CA GLU A 13 8.15 9.57 8.60
C GLU A 13 6.78 9.71 7.95
N ILE A 14 6.00 10.71 8.36
CA ILE A 14 4.80 11.10 7.64
C ILE A 14 5.21 12.16 6.61
N ARG A 15 4.93 11.89 5.35
CA ARG A 15 5.34 12.73 4.22
C ARG A 15 4.15 13.03 3.33
N GLU A 16 4.12 14.22 2.76
CA GLU A 16 3.19 14.52 1.67
C GLU A 16 3.65 13.83 0.40
N THR A 17 2.73 13.10 -0.24
CA THR A 17 2.97 12.39 -1.49
C THR A 17 1.83 12.69 -2.47
N ASP A 18 2.10 12.50 -3.76
CA ASP A 18 1.09 12.68 -4.77
C ASP A 18 0.05 11.55 -4.75
N ILE A 19 -1.20 11.88 -5.06
CA ILE A 19 -2.21 10.86 -5.31
C ILE A 19 -1.85 10.15 -6.61
N PRO A 20 -1.83 8.80 -6.63
CA PRO A 20 -1.49 8.06 -7.85
C PRO A 20 -2.41 8.40 -9.02
N THR A 21 -1.85 8.40 -10.22
CA THR A 21 -2.64 8.52 -11.45
C THR A 21 -3.36 7.22 -11.75
N VAL A 22 -4.54 7.33 -12.37
CA VAL A 22 -5.37 6.17 -12.74
C VAL A 22 -5.25 5.92 -14.23
N GLY A 23 -4.67 4.78 -14.59
CA GLY A 23 -4.63 4.29 -15.96
C GLY A 23 -5.98 3.68 -16.38
N ASP A 24 -6.07 3.32 -17.65
CA ASP A 24 -7.32 2.78 -18.22
C ASP A 24 -7.79 1.47 -17.59
N ASN A 25 -6.88 0.69 -17.05
CA ASN A 25 -7.15 -0.61 -16.42
C ASN A 25 -6.96 -0.60 -14.90
N ASP A 26 -6.81 0.57 -14.31
CA ASP A 26 -6.50 0.73 -12.91
C ASP A 26 -7.73 1.07 -12.06
N VAL A 27 -7.64 0.76 -10.79
CA VAL A 27 -8.62 1.15 -9.77
C VAL A 27 -7.87 1.94 -8.70
N LEU A 28 -8.33 3.17 -8.44
CA LEU A 28 -7.82 3.96 -7.33
C LEU A 28 -8.67 3.70 -6.09
N ILE A 29 -8.01 3.30 -5.04
CA ILE A 29 -8.65 3.03 -3.75
C ILE A 29 -8.14 4.01 -2.69
N LYS A 30 -9.03 4.39 -1.79
CA LYS A 30 -8.70 5.19 -0.62
C LYS A 30 -8.76 4.30 0.62
N ASN A 31 -7.68 4.26 1.38
CA ASN A 31 -7.63 3.51 2.64
C ASN A 31 -8.56 4.18 3.67
N ILE A 32 -9.47 3.39 4.24
CA ILE A 32 -10.40 3.85 5.26
C ILE A 32 -9.87 3.47 6.63
N TYR A 33 -9.44 2.22 6.77
CA TYR A 33 -8.83 1.68 7.98
C TYR A 33 -7.56 0.94 7.62
N SER A 34 -6.54 1.09 8.43
CA SER A 34 -5.30 0.33 8.33
C SER A 34 -5.00 -0.30 9.69
N SER A 35 -4.53 -1.52 9.70
CA SER A 35 -4.10 -2.20 10.91
C SER A 35 -2.59 -2.43 10.89
N ILE A 36 -2.05 -2.63 12.08
CA ILE A 36 -0.63 -2.94 12.25
C ILE A 36 -0.51 -4.45 12.40
N CYS A 37 0.25 -5.08 11.52
CA CYS A 37 0.57 -6.50 11.58
C CYS A 37 1.85 -6.73 12.39
N GLY A 38 2.00 -7.93 12.95
CA GLY A 38 3.25 -8.32 13.61
C GLY A 38 4.48 -8.22 12.72
N THR A 39 4.32 -8.41 11.41
CA THR A 39 5.41 -8.21 10.42
C THR A 39 5.84 -6.76 10.30
N ASP A 40 4.93 -5.81 10.45
CA ASP A 40 5.26 -4.38 10.49
C ASP A 40 6.10 -4.05 11.72
N VAL A 41 5.74 -4.63 12.87
CA VAL A 41 6.49 -4.46 14.12
C VAL A 41 7.89 -5.05 13.97
N ALA A 42 8.03 -6.22 13.37
CA ALA A 42 9.34 -6.86 13.14
C ALA A 42 10.21 -5.99 12.22
N VAL A 43 9.67 -5.45 11.15
CA VAL A 43 10.39 -4.56 10.24
C VAL A 43 10.80 -3.27 10.95
N TYR A 44 9.91 -2.68 11.71
CA TYR A 44 10.22 -1.47 12.48
C TYR A 44 11.33 -1.71 13.48
N ASN A 45 11.28 -2.79 14.24
CA ASN A 45 12.23 -3.07 15.32
C ASN A 45 13.57 -3.64 14.82
N HIS A 46 13.59 -4.39 13.71
CA HIS A 46 14.73 -5.18 13.32
C HIS A 46 15.28 -4.88 11.92
N GLY A 47 14.58 -4.13 11.11
CA GLY A 47 15.03 -3.72 9.78
C GLY A 47 14.25 -4.34 8.62
N PRO A 48 14.61 -3.96 7.36
CA PRO A 48 13.74 -4.13 6.20
C PRO A 48 13.58 -5.56 5.65
N ASN A 49 14.22 -6.56 6.19
CA ASN A 49 14.11 -7.94 5.69
C ASN A 49 13.69 -8.94 6.76
N THR A 50 13.08 -8.49 7.82
CA THR A 50 12.78 -9.33 8.99
C THR A 50 11.38 -9.92 9.01
N GLY A 51 10.34 -9.15 8.68
CA GLY A 51 8.98 -9.65 8.61
C GLY A 51 8.59 -9.95 7.17
N HIS A 52 8.79 -8.97 6.33
CA HIS A 52 8.67 -9.06 4.88
C HIS A 52 9.61 -8.03 4.26
N LYS A 53 9.77 -8.09 2.95
CA LYS A 53 10.68 -7.19 2.26
C LYS A 53 10.05 -5.82 2.07
N ILE A 54 10.66 -4.79 2.65
CA ILE A 54 10.27 -3.39 2.50
C ILE A 54 11.49 -2.60 2.03
N ASP A 55 11.27 -1.72 1.07
CA ASP A 55 12.33 -0.81 0.62
C ASP A 55 12.43 0.38 1.58
N VAL A 56 13.65 0.77 1.92
CA VAL A 56 13.92 2.02 2.63
C VAL A 56 13.52 3.20 1.73
N ASP A 57 12.93 4.22 2.31
CA ASP A 57 12.31 5.36 1.62
C ASP A 57 11.06 4.96 0.81
N GLY A 58 10.49 3.82 1.13
CA GLY A 58 9.29 3.28 0.49
C GLY A 58 8.05 3.37 1.37
N GLU A 59 6.90 3.19 0.74
CA GLU A 59 5.62 3.11 1.43
C GLU A 59 5.54 1.88 2.32
N PHE A 60 4.72 1.96 3.37
CA PHE A 60 4.64 0.99 4.44
C PHE A 60 3.19 0.59 4.73
N GLY A 61 3.00 -0.62 5.27
CA GLY A 61 1.68 -1.15 5.62
C GLY A 61 1.06 -2.01 4.52
N HIS A 62 0.29 -3.02 4.92
CA HIS A 62 -0.28 -3.99 3.99
C HIS A 62 -1.66 -4.54 4.39
N GLU A 63 -2.20 -4.12 5.52
CA GLU A 63 -3.54 -4.53 5.98
C GLU A 63 -4.47 -3.33 5.99
N THR A 64 -5.35 -3.25 4.99
CA THR A 64 -6.27 -2.12 4.85
C THR A 64 -7.66 -2.58 4.46
N VAL A 65 -8.64 -1.80 4.86
CA VAL A 65 -9.97 -1.78 4.24
C VAL A 65 -10.08 -0.47 3.49
N SER A 66 -10.41 -0.56 2.23
CA SER A 66 -10.37 0.57 1.31
C SER A 66 -11.69 0.74 0.59
N LYS A 67 -11.87 1.90 -0.04
CA LYS A 67 -13.03 2.23 -0.85
C LYS A 67 -12.55 2.64 -2.24
N VAL A 68 -13.21 2.12 -3.26
CA VAL A 68 -12.96 2.55 -4.63
C VAL A 68 -13.40 3.99 -4.82
N VAL A 69 -12.48 4.86 -5.25
CA VAL A 69 -12.76 6.28 -5.49
C VAL A 69 -12.70 6.67 -6.96
N ARG A 70 -11.98 5.91 -7.78
CA ARG A 70 -11.91 6.12 -9.22
C ARG A 70 -11.58 4.80 -9.92
N ILE A 71 -12.14 4.61 -11.12
CA ILE A 71 -11.86 3.46 -11.97
C ILE A 71 -11.42 3.94 -13.36
N GLY A 72 -10.51 3.18 -13.98
CA GLY A 72 -10.13 3.40 -15.38
C GLY A 72 -11.24 3.01 -16.35
N LYS A 73 -11.17 3.53 -17.55
CA LYS A 73 -12.25 3.37 -18.55
C LYS A 73 -12.54 1.92 -18.96
N ASN A 74 -11.56 1.02 -18.81
CA ASN A 74 -11.71 -0.39 -19.18
C ASN A 74 -12.10 -1.28 -17.99
N VAL A 75 -12.23 -0.71 -16.80
CA VAL A 75 -12.57 -1.47 -15.60
C VAL A 75 -14.08 -1.66 -15.52
N LYS A 76 -14.54 -2.91 -15.44
CA LYS A 76 -15.96 -3.29 -15.41
C LYS A 76 -16.36 -4.04 -14.14
N ASP A 77 -15.39 -4.61 -13.42
CA ASP A 77 -15.65 -5.47 -12.27
C ASP A 77 -15.73 -4.72 -10.94
N PHE A 78 -15.46 -3.42 -10.95
CA PHE A 78 -15.49 -2.57 -9.77
C PHE A 78 -16.33 -1.32 -10.02
N PHE A 79 -16.93 -0.77 -8.97
CA PHE A 79 -17.68 0.50 -9.04
C PHE A 79 -17.20 1.46 -7.95
N VAL A 80 -17.31 2.75 -8.22
CA VAL A 80 -16.98 3.81 -7.28
C VAL A 80 -17.90 3.69 -6.05
N GLY A 81 -17.29 3.70 -4.87
CA GLY A 81 -17.98 3.52 -3.60
C GLY A 81 -17.91 2.10 -3.05
N GLU A 82 -17.47 1.14 -3.85
CA GLU A 82 -17.30 -0.24 -3.42
C GLU A 82 -16.22 -0.34 -2.34
N ARG A 83 -16.52 -1.10 -1.28
CA ARG A 83 -15.54 -1.41 -0.23
C ARG A 83 -14.73 -2.63 -0.64
N VAL A 84 -13.40 -2.53 -0.53
CA VAL A 84 -12.48 -3.57 -0.98
C VAL A 84 -11.40 -3.85 0.06
N TYR A 85 -10.90 -5.07 0.02
CA TYR A 85 -9.70 -5.49 0.76
C TYR A 85 -8.62 -5.83 -0.27
N PRO A 86 -7.62 -4.97 -0.49
CA PRO A 86 -6.57 -5.28 -1.43
C PRO A 86 -5.68 -6.41 -0.90
N TYR A 87 -5.45 -7.42 -1.74
CA TYR A 87 -4.59 -8.53 -1.38
C TYR A 87 -3.13 -8.06 -1.35
N PRO A 88 -2.42 -8.22 -0.23
CA PRO A 88 -1.10 -7.61 -0.06
C PRO A 88 0.03 -8.27 -0.83
N ARG A 89 -0.21 -9.49 -1.32
CA ARG A 89 0.77 -10.21 -2.14
C ARG A 89 0.37 -10.16 -3.60
N PHE A 90 1.03 -9.33 -4.35
CA PHE A 90 0.84 -9.28 -5.79
C PHE A 90 2.19 -9.43 -6.49
N VAL A 91 2.13 -10.02 -7.67
CA VAL A 91 3.30 -10.17 -8.54
C VAL A 91 3.16 -9.10 -9.62
N LYS A 92 3.98 -8.08 -9.59
CA LYS A 92 4.09 -7.18 -10.73
C LYS A 92 4.68 -7.96 -11.90
N LYS A 93 4.05 -7.85 -13.06
CA LYS A 93 4.37 -8.59 -14.27
C LYS A 93 5.88 -8.61 -14.59
N ASP A 94 6.59 -7.54 -14.28
CA ASP A 94 8.00 -7.37 -14.61
C ASP A 94 8.98 -7.52 -13.44
N THR A 95 8.50 -7.56 -12.20
CA THR A 95 9.39 -7.53 -11.04
C THR A 95 9.19 -8.66 -10.05
N ARG A 96 8.10 -9.40 -10.13
CA ARG A 96 7.71 -10.47 -9.19
C ARG A 96 7.89 -10.10 -7.72
N ARG A 97 7.68 -8.84 -7.40
CA ARG A 97 7.79 -8.36 -6.03
C ARG A 97 6.47 -8.58 -5.28
N ALA A 98 6.54 -9.31 -4.19
CA ALA A 98 5.58 -9.12 -3.12
C ALA A 98 5.92 -7.79 -2.46
N GLY A 99 5.03 -6.82 -2.52
CA GLY A 99 5.28 -5.48 -1.99
C GLY A 99 4.25 -5.07 -0.97
N THR A 100 4.58 -4.01 -0.27
CA THR A 100 3.59 -3.29 0.52
C THR A 100 2.64 -2.57 -0.42
N ILE A 101 1.42 -2.39 0.05
CA ILE A 101 0.37 -1.70 -0.72
C ILE A 101 0.18 -0.25 -0.27
N GLY A 102 1.14 0.29 0.48
CA GLY A 102 1.02 1.64 1.01
C GLY A 102 -0.13 1.78 2.00
N GLY A 103 -0.33 0.79 2.88
CA GLY A 103 -1.47 0.74 3.80
C GLY A 103 -1.54 1.90 4.78
N PHE A 104 -0.43 2.59 5.00
CA PHE A 104 -0.36 3.77 5.86
C PHE A 104 -0.38 5.08 5.06
N SER A 105 -1.03 5.05 3.94
CA SER A 105 -1.20 6.23 3.08
C SER A 105 -2.63 6.69 2.99
#